data_e3471c41ae44a507cc49c93519ca898e
#
_entry.id   e3471c41ae44a507cc49c93519ca898e
#
_cell.length_a   1.000
_cell.length_b   1.000
_cell.length_c   1.000
_cell.angle_alpha   90.00
_cell.angle_beta   90.00
_cell.angle_gamma   90.00
#
_symmetry.space_group_name_H-M   'P 1'
#
loop_
_entity.id
_entity.type
_entity.pdbx_description
1 polymer ?
#
loop_
_entity_poly.entity_id
_entity_poly.type
_entity_poly.pdbx_seq_one_letter_code
_entity_poly.pdbx_strand_id
1 'polypeptide(L)'
;QKMVGKACGVEGIRPGAYCEPKMTTVGSQDTTGPMTRDELKDLACLGFSADLVMQSFCHTAAYPKPIDVETQHTLPDFIMNRGGVSLRPGDGIIHSWLNRMLLPDTVGTGGDSHTRFPMGISFPAGSGLVAFAAATGVMPLDMPESVRVRFVGEMQPGITLRDLVHAIPYQAIKEGLLTVEKAGKKNVFNGRILEIEGLEDLTVEQAFELSDASAERSAAGCTITLSEESVKEYLTSNITLLKWMISEGYGDARTIARRIKGMESWLANPTLLRADADAEYAADITIDMSAIKEPILCCPNDPDDAKTLADVAGDKIDEVFIGSCMTNIGHFRAAGALLKEVPAGSLSTRLWIAPPTKMDARQLMDEGLYNVYAQAGARTEMPGCSLCMGNQARIAPKSTAVSTSTRNFPNRLGQGANVYLASAELASVAAVLGKLPTNEEYQQYAGKLNSMSADIYKYLNFDRMSEYTEEANKINVAQLT
;
A
#
# COMPACT_ATOMS: atom_id res chain seq x y z
N GLN A 1 16.95 -12.37 5.50
CA GLN A 1 17.82 -13.54 5.26
C GLN A 1 17.05 -14.85 5.38
N LYS A 2 16.35 -15.10 6.51
CA LYS A 2 15.56 -16.34 6.75
C LYS A 2 14.41 -16.50 5.76
N MET A 3 13.67 -15.43 5.48
CA MET A 3 12.51 -15.46 4.58
C MET A 3 12.93 -15.81 3.14
N VAL A 4 13.99 -15.16 2.64
CA VAL A 4 14.56 -15.48 1.33
C VAL A 4 15.20 -16.87 1.33
N GLY A 5 15.88 -17.26 2.42
CA GLY A 5 16.41 -18.61 2.58
C GLY A 5 15.34 -19.68 2.49
N LYS A 6 14.23 -19.51 3.23
CA LYS A 6 13.06 -20.40 3.14
C LYS A 6 12.54 -20.54 1.71
N ALA A 7 12.47 -19.44 0.95
CA ALA A 7 12.06 -19.46 -0.45
C ALA A 7 13.08 -20.14 -1.38
N CYS A 8 14.34 -20.27 -0.96
CA CYS A 8 15.39 -21.01 -1.65
C CYS A 8 15.55 -22.46 -1.15
N GLY A 9 14.76 -22.89 -0.15
CA GLY A 9 14.88 -24.23 0.46
C GLY A 9 16.11 -24.38 1.37
N VAL A 10 16.64 -23.27 1.92
CA VAL A 10 17.77 -23.24 2.86
C VAL A 10 17.43 -22.41 4.08
N GLU A 11 18.21 -22.52 5.14
CA GLU A 11 17.96 -21.87 6.42
C GLU A 11 18.03 -20.32 6.30
N GLY A 12 18.97 -19.79 5.53
CA GLY A 12 19.13 -18.36 5.30
C GLY A 12 20.10 -18.05 4.18
N ILE A 13 19.99 -16.85 3.62
CA ILE A 13 20.87 -16.33 2.57
C ILE A 13 21.59 -15.09 3.11
N ARG A 14 22.91 -15.07 3.04
CA ARG A 14 23.74 -13.94 3.49
C ARG A 14 23.76 -12.82 2.45
N PRO A 15 23.87 -11.53 2.88
CA PRO A 15 24.04 -10.41 1.96
C PRO A 15 25.19 -10.63 0.97
N GLY A 16 24.99 -10.23 -0.29
CA GLY A 16 25.95 -10.40 -1.38
C GLY A 16 25.95 -11.77 -2.03
N ALA A 17 25.23 -12.76 -1.48
CA ALA A 17 25.10 -14.07 -2.13
C ALA A 17 24.02 -14.05 -3.22
N TYR A 18 24.33 -14.62 -4.37
CA TYR A 18 23.35 -14.89 -5.42
C TYR A 18 22.38 -15.98 -4.98
N CYS A 19 21.10 -15.80 -5.27
CA CYS A 19 20.05 -16.79 -5.00
C CYS A 19 18.88 -16.67 -5.98
N GLU A 20 18.05 -17.70 -6.02
CA GLU A 20 16.83 -17.75 -6.85
C GLU A 20 15.64 -18.16 -5.99
N PRO A 21 15.11 -17.22 -5.16
CA PRO A 21 13.97 -17.51 -4.31
C PRO A 21 12.72 -17.82 -5.12
N LYS A 22 11.92 -18.77 -4.62
CA LYS A 22 10.59 -19.05 -5.15
C LYS A 22 9.70 -17.81 -5.02
N MET A 23 9.09 -17.43 -6.14
CA MET A 23 8.11 -16.34 -6.20
C MET A 23 6.70 -16.89 -5.95
N THR A 24 6.22 -16.76 -4.73
CA THR A 24 4.90 -17.23 -4.32
C THR A 24 3.78 -16.35 -4.88
N THR A 25 4.05 -15.06 -5.05
CA THR A 25 3.08 -14.07 -5.52
C THR A 25 3.74 -13.09 -6.49
N VAL A 26 3.10 -12.89 -7.65
CA VAL A 26 3.58 -11.98 -8.69
C VAL A 26 2.47 -11.00 -9.06
N GLY A 27 2.75 -9.70 -8.97
CA GLY A 27 1.84 -8.62 -9.35
C GLY A 27 2.15 -8.05 -10.72
N SER A 28 1.16 -7.95 -11.60
CA SER A 28 1.25 -7.26 -12.88
C SER A 28 0.21 -6.15 -12.94
N GLN A 29 0.60 -4.95 -13.33
CA GLN A 29 -0.30 -3.82 -13.43
C GLN A 29 -0.39 -3.31 -14.88
N ASP A 30 -1.40 -2.54 -15.19
CA ASP A 30 -1.79 -2.17 -16.55
C ASP A 30 -0.77 -1.33 -17.32
N THR A 31 0.08 -0.56 -16.67
CA THR A 31 1.10 0.23 -17.37
C THR A 31 2.32 -0.60 -17.79
N THR A 32 2.57 -1.73 -17.15
CA THR A 32 3.65 -2.68 -17.51
C THR A 32 3.12 -4.01 -18.05
N GLY A 33 1.84 -4.29 -17.87
CA GLY A 33 1.19 -5.54 -18.28
C GLY A 33 1.34 -5.89 -19.76
N PRO A 34 1.20 -4.96 -20.70
CA PRO A 34 1.45 -5.23 -22.11
C PRO A 34 2.89 -5.72 -22.39
N MET A 35 3.89 -5.11 -21.76
CA MET A 35 5.29 -5.54 -21.87
C MET A 35 5.50 -6.90 -21.23
N THR A 36 4.94 -7.13 -20.03
CA THR A 36 4.99 -8.43 -19.35
C THR A 36 4.34 -9.52 -20.21
N ARG A 37 3.22 -9.22 -20.87
CA ARG A 37 2.57 -10.14 -21.82
C ARG A 37 3.47 -10.51 -22.99
N ASP A 38 4.14 -9.53 -23.57
CA ASP A 38 4.99 -9.77 -24.74
C ASP A 38 6.23 -10.57 -24.34
N GLU A 39 6.87 -10.27 -23.23
CA GLU A 39 7.93 -11.10 -22.61
C GLU A 39 7.49 -12.55 -22.33
N LEU A 40 6.27 -12.74 -21.82
CA LEU A 40 5.70 -14.07 -21.58
C LEU A 40 5.49 -14.85 -22.88
N LYS A 41 5.15 -14.18 -23.98
CA LYS A 41 5.07 -14.81 -25.31
C LYS A 41 6.44 -15.23 -25.80
N ASP A 42 7.45 -14.38 -25.65
CA ASP A 42 8.82 -14.66 -26.03
C ASP A 42 9.41 -15.83 -25.23
N LEU A 43 9.03 -15.97 -23.97
CA LEU A 43 9.35 -17.12 -23.11
C LEU A 43 8.52 -18.37 -23.44
N ALA A 44 7.62 -18.35 -24.41
CA ALA A 44 6.68 -19.41 -24.73
C ALA A 44 5.89 -19.93 -23.51
N CYS A 45 5.57 -19.04 -22.58
CA CYS A 45 4.85 -19.37 -21.34
C CYS A 45 3.40 -19.77 -21.64
N LEU A 46 3.07 -21.04 -21.46
CA LEU A 46 1.71 -21.58 -21.63
C LEU A 46 0.92 -21.65 -20.32
N GLY A 47 1.60 -21.59 -19.19
CA GLY A 47 1.02 -21.59 -17.84
C GLY A 47 2.02 -21.05 -16.83
N PHE A 48 1.52 -20.40 -15.78
CA PHE A 48 2.37 -19.85 -14.75
C PHE A 48 2.92 -20.92 -13.81
N SER A 49 4.22 -20.83 -13.51
CA SER A 49 4.88 -21.66 -12.48
C SER A 49 4.87 -20.95 -11.11
N ALA A 50 4.75 -19.63 -11.06
CA ALA A 50 4.48 -18.93 -9.81
C ALA A 50 3.12 -19.35 -9.25
N ASP A 51 3.01 -19.49 -7.93
CA ASP A 51 1.79 -20.01 -7.29
C ASP A 51 0.58 -19.11 -7.53
N LEU A 52 0.79 -17.77 -7.66
CA LEU A 52 -0.25 -16.80 -7.97
C LEU A 52 0.33 -15.64 -8.79
N VAL A 53 -0.28 -15.37 -9.92
CA VAL A 53 -0.04 -14.17 -10.74
C VAL A 53 -1.33 -13.37 -10.83
N MET A 54 -1.29 -12.08 -10.47
CA MET A 54 -2.45 -11.19 -10.54
C MET A 54 -2.19 -10.03 -11.49
N GLN A 55 -3.16 -9.76 -12.36
CA GLN A 55 -3.21 -8.57 -13.23
C GLN A 55 -4.22 -7.56 -12.70
N SER A 56 -3.90 -6.27 -12.80
CA SER A 56 -4.80 -5.19 -12.43
C SER A 56 -4.87 -4.08 -13.48
N PHE A 57 -5.85 -3.17 -13.31
CA PHE A 57 -6.12 -2.04 -14.21
C PHE A 57 -6.28 -0.72 -13.43
N CYS A 58 -5.56 -0.56 -12.31
CA CYS A 58 -5.74 0.57 -11.40
C CYS A 58 -5.21 1.92 -11.93
N HIS A 59 -4.33 1.93 -12.91
CA HIS A 59 -3.75 3.16 -13.46
C HIS A 59 -4.51 3.70 -14.68
N THR A 60 -5.25 2.86 -15.38
CA THR A 60 -5.93 3.21 -16.65
C THR A 60 -7.45 3.08 -16.56
N ALA A 61 -8.02 2.75 -15.39
CA ALA A 61 -9.44 2.53 -15.22
C ALA A 61 -10.29 3.77 -15.54
N ALA A 62 -9.78 4.96 -15.20
CA ALA A 62 -10.42 6.23 -15.51
C ALA A 62 -9.71 6.92 -16.67
N TYR A 63 -10.47 7.50 -17.58
CA TYR A 63 -9.98 8.19 -18.79
C TYR A 63 -9.07 7.33 -19.68
N PRO A 64 -9.49 6.12 -20.08
CA PRO A 64 -8.68 5.23 -20.88
C PRO A 64 -8.41 5.83 -22.27
N LYS A 65 -7.20 5.61 -22.76
CA LYS A 65 -6.83 5.85 -24.15
C LYS A 65 -7.24 4.64 -25.01
N PRO A 66 -7.31 4.75 -26.35
CA PRO A 66 -7.65 3.61 -27.20
C PRO A 66 -6.81 2.36 -26.94
N ILE A 67 -5.49 2.52 -26.72
CA ILE A 67 -4.60 1.40 -26.37
C ILE A 67 -4.92 0.79 -24.99
N ASP A 68 -5.37 1.60 -24.03
CA ASP A 68 -5.76 1.11 -22.71
C ASP A 68 -7.04 0.26 -22.81
N VAL A 69 -7.99 0.67 -23.66
CA VAL A 69 -9.22 -0.11 -23.93
C VAL A 69 -8.87 -1.48 -24.52
N GLU A 70 -7.98 -1.53 -25.52
CA GLU A 70 -7.50 -2.79 -26.08
C GLU A 70 -6.82 -3.66 -25.02
N THR A 71 -5.97 -3.07 -24.18
CA THR A 71 -5.30 -3.76 -23.07
C THR A 71 -6.30 -4.32 -22.07
N GLN A 72 -7.30 -3.54 -21.69
CA GLN A 72 -8.34 -3.95 -20.74
C GLN A 72 -9.22 -5.11 -21.26
N HIS A 73 -9.38 -5.22 -22.59
CA HIS A 73 -10.14 -6.32 -23.21
C HIS A 73 -9.29 -7.57 -23.48
N THR A 74 -7.99 -7.44 -23.71
CA THR A 74 -7.18 -8.59 -24.15
C THR A 74 -6.29 -9.19 -23.06
N LEU A 75 -5.85 -8.38 -22.11
CA LEU A 75 -4.91 -8.82 -21.07
C LEU A 75 -5.54 -9.73 -20.02
N PRO A 76 -6.82 -9.57 -19.60
CA PRO A 76 -7.46 -10.47 -18.66
C PRO A 76 -7.47 -11.93 -19.14
N ASP A 77 -7.92 -12.17 -20.35
CA ASP A 77 -7.99 -13.52 -20.92
C ASP A 77 -6.58 -14.13 -21.07
N PHE A 78 -5.61 -13.32 -21.46
CA PHE A 78 -4.23 -13.77 -21.57
C PHE A 78 -3.69 -14.30 -20.23
N ILE A 79 -3.98 -13.60 -19.14
CA ILE A 79 -3.52 -13.96 -17.78
C ILE A 79 -4.34 -15.14 -17.25
N MET A 80 -5.67 -15.11 -17.35
CA MET A 80 -6.52 -16.16 -16.80
C MET A 80 -6.33 -17.50 -17.50
N ASN A 81 -6.12 -17.49 -18.81
CA ASN A 81 -5.84 -18.71 -19.59
C ASN A 81 -4.51 -19.38 -19.24
N ARG A 82 -3.65 -18.70 -18.48
CA ARG A 82 -2.37 -19.21 -17.96
C ARG A 82 -2.43 -19.59 -16.48
N GLY A 83 -3.62 -19.60 -15.89
CA GLY A 83 -3.85 -19.93 -14.48
C GLY A 83 -3.71 -18.72 -13.54
N GLY A 84 -3.75 -17.50 -14.06
CA GLY A 84 -3.69 -16.27 -13.27
C GLY A 84 -5.04 -15.74 -12.83
N VAL A 85 -4.99 -14.67 -12.05
CA VAL A 85 -6.12 -13.89 -11.56
C VAL A 85 -6.10 -12.52 -12.23
N SER A 86 -7.23 -12.04 -12.70
CA SER A 86 -7.33 -10.69 -13.27
C SER A 86 -8.41 -9.88 -12.58
N LEU A 87 -8.02 -8.72 -12.09
CA LEU A 87 -8.98 -7.68 -11.67
C LEU A 87 -9.60 -7.04 -12.91
N ARG A 88 -10.65 -6.26 -12.69
CA ARG A 88 -11.38 -5.53 -13.72
C ARG A 88 -11.10 -4.03 -13.58
N PRO A 89 -11.21 -3.25 -14.66
CA PRO A 89 -11.18 -1.78 -14.55
C PRO A 89 -12.22 -1.30 -13.51
N GLY A 90 -11.78 -0.44 -12.58
CA GLY A 90 -12.63 0.06 -11.49
C GLY A 90 -12.64 -0.79 -10.22
N ASP A 91 -12.04 -1.98 -10.20
CA ASP A 91 -11.89 -2.76 -8.97
C ASP A 91 -10.98 -2.07 -7.95
N GLY A 92 -10.04 -1.26 -8.42
CA GLY A 92 -9.16 -0.47 -7.56
C GLY A 92 -7.68 -0.86 -7.63
N ILE A 93 -6.96 -0.49 -6.60
CA ILE A 93 -5.50 -0.57 -6.53
C ILE A 93 -5.06 -2.02 -6.33
N ILE A 94 -4.12 -2.48 -7.19
CA ILE A 94 -3.59 -3.85 -7.12
C ILE A 94 -3.14 -4.24 -5.72
N HIS A 95 -2.42 -3.37 -5.02
CA HIS A 95 -1.81 -3.69 -3.73
C HIS A 95 -2.88 -4.00 -2.68
N SER A 96 -4.00 -3.29 -2.69
CA SER A 96 -5.12 -3.54 -1.77
C SER A 96 -5.82 -4.88 -2.00
N TRP A 97 -5.72 -5.46 -3.21
CA TRP A 97 -6.20 -6.79 -3.52
C TRP A 97 -5.14 -7.86 -3.34
N LEU A 98 -3.93 -7.62 -3.86
CA LEU A 98 -2.84 -8.58 -3.86
C LEU A 98 -2.40 -8.92 -2.43
N ASN A 99 -2.33 -7.93 -1.54
CA ASN A 99 -1.96 -8.13 -0.14
C ASN A 99 -2.94 -9.05 0.60
N ARG A 100 -4.21 -9.09 0.18
CA ARG A 100 -5.21 -10.01 0.72
C ARG A 100 -5.04 -11.45 0.22
N MET A 101 -4.17 -11.67 -0.76
CA MET A 101 -3.86 -12.98 -1.30
C MET A 101 -2.47 -13.49 -0.88
N LEU A 102 -1.77 -12.80 0.00
CA LEU A 102 -0.44 -13.20 0.46
C LEU A 102 -0.49 -14.40 1.41
N LEU A 103 0.57 -15.17 1.41
CA LEU A 103 0.90 -16.14 2.46
C LEU A 103 2.02 -15.56 3.34
N PRO A 104 1.96 -15.75 4.66
CA PRO A 104 2.99 -15.26 5.57
C PRO A 104 4.38 -15.84 5.27
N ASP A 105 5.41 -15.05 5.49
CA ASP A 105 6.82 -15.44 5.33
C ASP A 105 7.16 -15.97 3.93
N THR A 106 6.53 -15.40 2.90
CA THR A 106 6.79 -15.75 1.51
C THR A 106 7.42 -14.59 0.74
N VAL A 107 8.04 -14.92 -0.39
CA VAL A 107 8.71 -13.96 -1.28
C VAL A 107 7.92 -13.79 -2.56
N GLY A 108 7.91 -12.56 -3.07
CA GLY A 108 7.30 -12.28 -4.36
C GLY A 108 7.89 -11.07 -5.06
N THR A 109 7.27 -10.70 -6.17
CA THR A 109 7.66 -9.57 -7.01
C THR A 109 6.46 -8.91 -7.67
N GLY A 110 6.68 -7.83 -8.36
CA GLY A 110 5.68 -7.18 -9.20
C GLY A 110 6.25 -6.01 -9.99
N GLY A 111 5.51 -5.61 -11.02
CA GLY A 111 5.91 -4.55 -11.94
C GLY A 111 5.67 -3.12 -11.43
N ASP A 112 5.23 -2.96 -10.20
CA ASP A 112 5.06 -1.67 -9.52
C ASP A 112 6.03 -1.57 -8.34
N SER A 113 6.70 -0.44 -8.18
CA SER A 113 7.63 -0.20 -7.06
C SER A 113 6.97 -0.29 -5.69
N HIS A 114 5.63 -0.09 -5.63
CA HIS A 114 4.82 -0.24 -4.43
C HIS A 114 4.29 -1.67 -4.23
N THR A 115 4.73 -2.64 -5.01
CA THR A 115 4.52 -4.05 -4.68
C THR A 115 5.34 -4.39 -3.43
N ARG A 116 4.75 -4.18 -2.26
CA ARG A 116 5.37 -4.36 -0.94
C ARG A 116 4.48 -5.24 -0.08
N PHE A 117 5.02 -6.32 0.44
CA PHE A 117 4.26 -7.36 1.13
C PHE A 117 4.37 -7.22 2.65
N PRO A 118 3.31 -6.81 3.35
CA PRO A 118 3.37 -6.57 4.80
C PRO A 118 3.56 -7.84 5.64
N MET A 119 3.16 -9.01 5.11
CA MET A 119 3.31 -10.32 5.80
C MET A 119 4.45 -11.16 5.25
N GLY A 120 5.20 -10.66 4.28
CA GLY A 120 6.28 -11.35 3.60
C GLY A 120 7.33 -10.37 3.15
N ILE A 121 7.98 -10.66 2.05
CA ILE A 121 8.88 -9.73 1.38
C ILE A 121 8.66 -9.76 -0.13
N SER A 122 8.82 -8.63 -0.78
CA SER A 122 8.80 -8.54 -2.24
C SER A 122 9.96 -7.70 -2.74
N PHE A 123 10.41 -8.04 -3.92
CA PHE A 123 11.45 -7.33 -4.66
C PHE A 123 10.87 -6.87 -5.99
N PRO A 124 10.32 -5.65 -6.07
CA PRO A 124 9.74 -5.11 -7.31
C PRO A 124 10.77 -5.10 -8.44
N ALA A 125 10.33 -5.40 -9.65
CA ALA A 125 11.21 -5.57 -10.79
C ALA A 125 10.58 -5.03 -12.09
N GLY A 126 11.39 -4.89 -13.12
CA GLY A 126 10.92 -4.58 -14.47
C GLY A 126 10.13 -5.72 -15.11
N SER A 127 9.42 -5.42 -16.20
CA SER A 127 8.51 -6.37 -16.88
C SER A 127 9.16 -7.71 -17.24
N GLY A 128 10.42 -7.70 -17.69
CA GLY A 128 11.16 -8.91 -18.04
C GLY A 128 11.37 -9.87 -16.87
N LEU A 129 11.80 -9.34 -15.70
CA LEU A 129 11.96 -10.16 -14.49
C LEU A 129 10.60 -10.59 -13.90
N VAL A 130 9.58 -9.75 -14.02
CA VAL A 130 8.20 -10.12 -13.61
C VAL A 130 7.67 -11.26 -14.48
N ALA A 131 7.87 -11.19 -15.80
CA ALA A 131 7.52 -12.26 -16.72
C ALA A 131 8.30 -13.55 -16.44
N PHE A 132 9.61 -13.44 -16.21
CA PHE A 132 10.45 -14.57 -15.85
C PHE A 132 9.97 -15.23 -14.56
N ALA A 133 9.68 -14.43 -13.52
CA ALA A 133 9.16 -14.94 -12.26
C ALA A 133 7.80 -15.63 -12.40
N ALA A 134 6.90 -15.07 -13.20
CA ALA A 134 5.60 -15.69 -13.49
C ALA A 134 5.76 -17.03 -14.23
N ALA A 135 6.63 -17.07 -15.24
CA ALA A 135 6.84 -18.26 -16.08
C ALA A 135 7.59 -19.37 -15.38
N THR A 136 8.62 -19.05 -14.60
CA THR A 136 9.54 -20.03 -13.98
C THR A 136 9.26 -20.31 -12.51
N GLY A 137 8.55 -19.39 -11.83
CA GLY A 137 8.29 -19.49 -10.40
C GLY A 137 9.45 -19.03 -9.50
N VAL A 138 10.54 -18.52 -10.07
CA VAL A 138 11.71 -18.02 -9.32
C VAL A 138 12.18 -16.69 -9.91
N MET A 139 12.95 -15.93 -9.15
CA MET A 139 13.58 -14.70 -9.64
C MET A 139 15.04 -14.62 -9.17
N PRO A 140 16.01 -14.33 -10.07
CA PRO A 140 17.40 -14.14 -9.67
C PRO A 140 17.54 -12.89 -8.80
N LEU A 141 18.28 -13.00 -7.72
CA LEU A 141 18.50 -11.96 -6.73
C LEU A 141 19.90 -12.06 -6.13
N ASP A 142 20.61 -10.93 -6.07
CA ASP A 142 21.75 -10.77 -5.16
C ASP A 142 21.19 -10.28 -3.82
N MET A 143 21.37 -11.07 -2.76
CA MET A 143 20.76 -10.80 -1.45
C MET A 143 21.19 -9.44 -0.90
N PRO A 144 20.29 -8.49 -0.66
CA PRO A 144 20.65 -7.18 -0.11
C PRO A 144 21.02 -7.25 1.37
N GLU A 145 21.77 -6.26 1.84
CA GLU A 145 21.88 -5.96 3.27
C GLU A 145 20.53 -5.45 3.82
N SER A 146 20.38 -5.44 5.14
CA SER A 146 19.21 -4.88 5.81
C SER A 146 19.55 -3.64 6.64
N VAL A 147 18.62 -2.71 6.72
CA VAL A 147 18.58 -1.61 7.69
C VAL A 147 17.41 -1.86 8.62
N ARG A 148 17.65 -1.85 9.93
CA ARG A 148 16.59 -1.99 10.93
C ARG A 148 16.07 -0.62 11.35
N VAL A 149 14.74 -0.51 11.42
CA VAL A 149 14.04 0.61 12.08
C VAL A 149 13.20 0.02 13.21
N ARG A 150 13.49 0.46 14.42
CA ARG A 150 12.77 0.03 15.62
C ARG A 150 11.96 1.18 16.20
N PHE A 151 10.66 0.97 16.34
CA PHE A 151 9.79 1.87 17.07
C PHE A 151 9.73 1.47 18.55
N VAL A 152 9.84 2.46 19.43
CA VAL A 152 9.76 2.29 20.89
C VAL A 152 8.84 3.36 21.48
N GLY A 153 8.42 3.16 22.74
CA GLY A 153 7.51 4.08 23.40
C GLY A 153 6.07 3.97 22.93
N GLU A 154 5.26 4.96 23.22
CA GLU A 154 3.83 4.97 22.92
C GLU A 154 3.46 6.10 21.96
N MET A 155 2.56 5.81 21.03
CA MET A 155 2.03 6.79 20.09
C MET A 155 1.22 7.85 20.84
N GLN A 156 1.45 9.12 20.53
CA GLN A 156 0.86 10.25 21.23
C GLN A 156 -0.51 10.61 20.62
N PRO A 157 -1.42 11.23 21.40
CA PRO A 157 -2.71 11.67 20.90
C PRO A 157 -2.57 12.60 19.67
N GLY A 158 -3.39 12.35 18.65
CA GLY A 158 -3.37 13.11 17.38
C GLY A 158 -2.26 12.70 16.41
N ILE A 159 -1.34 11.83 16.83
CA ILE A 159 -0.33 11.24 15.94
C ILE A 159 -0.95 10.02 15.26
N THR A 160 -0.68 9.88 13.97
CA THR A 160 -1.20 8.81 13.13
C THR A 160 -0.10 7.88 12.65
N LEU A 161 -0.46 6.74 12.08
CA LEU A 161 0.51 5.83 11.48
C LEU A 161 1.31 6.51 10.35
N ARG A 162 0.67 7.42 9.58
CA ARG A 162 1.36 8.20 8.54
C ARG A 162 2.48 9.06 9.10
N ASP A 163 2.32 9.60 10.29
CA ASP A 163 3.39 10.36 10.95
C ASP A 163 4.57 9.45 11.30
N LEU A 164 4.31 8.19 11.69
CA LEU A 164 5.37 7.20 11.90
C LEU A 164 6.07 6.82 10.59
N VAL A 165 5.34 6.71 9.49
CA VAL A 165 5.92 6.52 8.15
C VAL A 165 6.91 7.64 7.83
N HIS A 166 6.53 8.88 8.07
CA HIS A 166 7.36 10.05 7.81
C HIS A 166 8.46 10.24 8.87
N ALA A 167 8.31 9.67 10.07
CA ALA A 167 9.34 9.67 11.10
C ALA A 167 10.59 8.89 10.68
N ILE A 168 10.45 7.89 9.78
CA ILE A 168 11.59 7.11 9.29
C ILE A 168 12.61 8.01 8.55
N PRO A 169 12.26 8.71 7.47
CA PRO A 169 13.18 9.64 6.84
C PRO A 169 13.58 10.79 7.75
N TYR A 170 12.68 11.32 8.58
CA TYR A 170 12.96 12.38 9.51
C TYR A 170 14.07 12.01 10.51
N GLN A 171 14.00 10.82 11.09
CA GLN A 171 15.03 10.34 12.01
C GLN A 171 16.36 10.04 11.28
N ALA A 172 16.29 9.43 10.09
CA ALA A 172 17.47 9.16 9.28
C ALA A 172 18.22 10.45 8.88
N ILE A 173 17.49 11.54 8.61
CA ILE A 173 18.08 12.86 8.36
C ILE A 173 18.78 13.38 9.61
N LYS A 174 18.14 13.31 10.78
CA LYS A 174 18.73 13.73 12.06
C LYS A 174 20.04 13.00 12.39
N GLU A 175 20.12 11.73 12.02
CA GLU A 175 21.29 10.88 12.22
C GLU A 175 22.36 11.02 11.11
N GLY A 176 22.12 11.85 10.09
CA GLY A 176 23.02 12.03 8.95
C GLY A 176 23.13 10.81 8.02
N LEU A 177 22.14 9.91 8.06
CA LEU A 177 22.03 8.69 7.25
C LEU A 177 21.27 8.92 5.94
N LEU A 178 20.50 10.01 5.86
CA LEU A 178 19.73 10.44 4.70
C LEU A 178 19.96 11.95 4.49
N THR A 179 20.11 12.37 3.24
CA THR A 179 20.16 13.80 2.87
C THR A 179 19.07 14.11 1.86
N VAL A 180 18.50 15.31 1.93
CA VAL A 180 17.51 15.79 0.95
C VAL A 180 18.22 16.29 -0.31
N GLU A 181 19.40 16.91 -0.15
CA GLU A 181 20.19 17.42 -1.27
C GLU A 181 20.56 16.31 -2.27
N LYS A 182 20.37 16.60 -3.56
CA LYS A 182 20.64 15.63 -4.65
C LYS A 182 22.13 15.43 -4.92
N ALA A 183 22.93 16.48 -4.74
CA ALA A 183 24.37 16.40 -4.94
C ALA A 183 25.02 15.69 -3.75
N GLY A 184 25.66 14.54 -4.00
CA GLY A 184 26.26 13.73 -2.94
C GLY A 184 25.24 13.08 -2.00
N LYS A 185 24.03 12.79 -2.49
CA LYS A 185 22.93 12.24 -1.69
C LYS A 185 23.37 10.99 -0.93
N LYS A 186 23.23 11.04 0.39
CA LYS A 186 23.28 9.85 1.25
C LYS A 186 21.89 9.26 1.34
N ASN A 187 21.78 7.98 1.26
CA ASN A 187 20.53 7.24 1.51
C ASN A 187 20.89 5.85 2.01
N VAL A 188 20.80 5.66 3.31
CA VAL A 188 21.12 4.38 3.96
C VAL A 188 20.21 3.25 3.51
N PHE A 189 19.01 3.56 3.05
CA PHE A 189 18.01 2.56 2.62
C PHE A 189 18.22 2.08 1.17
N ASN A 190 18.94 2.85 0.36
CA ASN A 190 19.06 2.57 -1.07
C ASN A 190 19.64 1.18 -1.35
N GLY A 191 18.87 0.37 -2.07
CA GLY A 191 19.24 -1.00 -2.43
C GLY A 191 19.27 -1.99 -1.25
N ARG A 192 18.81 -1.60 -0.05
CA ARG A 192 18.74 -2.43 1.14
C ARG A 192 17.33 -2.83 1.49
N ILE A 193 17.18 -3.88 2.27
CA ILE A 193 15.90 -4.28 2.86
C ILE A 193 15.65 -3.42 4.11
N LEU A 194 14.48 -2.82 4.18
CA LEU A 194 14.02 -2.12 5.38
C LEU A 194 13.28 -3.12 6.29
N GLU A 195 13.84 -3.39 7.47
CA GLU A 195 13.20 -4.25 8.48
C GLU A 195 12.61 -3.39 9.60
N ILE A 196 11.29 -3.44 9.81
CA ILE A 196 10.56 -2.61 10.77
C ILE A 196 10.09 -3.47 11.94
N GLU A 197 10.39 -3.04 13.17
CA GLU A 197 10.05 -3.71 14.44
C GLU A 197 9.39 -2.74 15.43
N GLY A 198 8.72 -3.29 16.44
CA GLY A 198 8.15 -2.52 17.56
C GLY A 198 6.72 -2.04 17.33
N LEU A 199 6.03 -2.60 16.35
CA LEU A 199 4.64 -2.27 15.99
C LEU A 199 3.83 -3.55 15.74
N GLU A 200 4.05 -4.59 16.54
CA GLU A 200 3.50 -5.94 16.33
C GLU A 200 1.96 -5.99 16.35
N ASP A 201 1.33 -5.05 17.07
CA ASP A 201 -0.14 -4.99 17.21
C ASP A 201 -0.86 -4.31 16.04
N LEU A 202 -0.13 -3.83 15.02
CA LEU A 202 -0.75 -3.29 13.81
C LEU A 202 -1.58 -4.36 13.10
N THR A 203 -2.70 -3.94 12.53
CA THR A 203 -3.37 -4.76 11.52
C THR A 203 -2.49 -4.89 10.26
N VAL A 204 -2.68 -5.94 9.49
CA VAL A 204 -1.90 -6.14 8.26
C VAL A 204 -2.11 -4.99 7.27
N GLU A 205 -3.31 -4.42 7.19
CA GLU A 205 -3.57 -3.24 6.34
C GLU A 205 -2.83 -1.99 6.81
N GLN A 206 -2.71 -1.78 8.12
CA GLN A 206 -1.90 -0.71 8.67
C GLN A 206 -0.40 -0.93 8.40
N ALA A 207 0.06 -2.17 8.56
CA ALA A 207 1.44 -2.54 8.25
C ALA A 207 1.79 -2.28 6.78
N PHE A 208 0.82 -2.43 5.86
CA PHE A 208 1.05 -2.13 4.45
C PHE A 208 1.42 -0.65 4.24
N GLU A 209 0.88 0.28 4.98
CA GLU A 209 1.25 1.70 4.86
C GLU A 209 2.74 1.93 5.09
N LEU A 210 3.32 1.26 6.10
CA LEU A 210 4.77 1.29 6.37
C LEU A 210 5.58 0.59 5.28
N SER A 211 5.18 -0.61 4.86
CA SER A 211 5.91 -1.35 3.83
C SER A 211 5.87 -0.64 2.47
N ASP A 212 4.72 -0.08 2.11
CA ASP A 212 4.53 0.64 0.84
C ASP A 212 5.47 1.85 0.72
N ALA A 213 5.57 2.64 1.78
CA ALA A 213 6.43 3.82 1.82
C ALA A 213 7.93 3.51 1.66
N SER A 214 8.36 2.27 1.88
CA SER A 214 9.75 1.86 1.65
C SER A 214 10.20 2.04 0.21
N ALA A 215 9.25 2.06 -0.74
CA ALA A 215 9.53 2.36 -2.14
C ALA A 215 10.14 3.76 -2.33
N GLU A 216 9.70 4.73 -1.54
CA GLU A 216 10.19 6.11 -1.62
C GLU A 216 11.60 6.27 -1.00
N ARG A 217 12.02 5.32 -0.20
CA ARG A 217 13.39 5.23 0.34
C ARG A 217 14.35 4.54 -0.64
N SER A 218 13.90 4.13 -1.82
CA SER A 218 14.66 3.29 -2.76
C SER A 218 15.12 1.96 -2.13
N ALA A 219 14.38 1.46 -1.15
CA ALA A 219 14.66 0.17 -0.53
C ALA A 219 14.40 -0.97 -1.53
N ALA A 220 15.24 -2.01 -1.50
CA ALA A 220 15.06 -3.20 -2.33
C ALA A 220 13.83 -4.01 -1.94
N GLY A 221 13.54 -4.08 -0.65
CA GLY A 221 12.40 -4.75 -0.07
C GLY A 221 12.07 -4.18 1.31
N CYS A 222 10.99 -4.68 1.91
CA CYS A 222 10.60 -4.30 3.28
C CYS A 222 9.98 -5.50 3.99
N THR A 223 10.27 -5.66 5.27
CA THR A 223 9.59 -6.59 6.16
C THR A 223 9.10 -5.86 7.40
N ILE A 224 7.99 -6.32 7.97
CA ILE A 224 7.42 -5.79 9.20
C ILE A 224 7.17 -6.93 10.16
N THR A 225 7.60 -6.77 11.40
CA THR A 225 7.31 -7.72 12.47
C THR A 225 5.87 -7.52 12.93
N LEU A 226 5.03 -8.54 12.74
CA LEU A 226 3.62 -8.54 13.15
C LEU A 226 3.35 -9.65 14.17
N SER A 227 2.25 -9.50 14.93
CA SER A 227 1.74 -10.57 15.78
C SER A 227 1.06 -11.67 14.95
N GLU A 228 1.05 -12.89 15.47
CA GLU A 228 0.31 -13.99 14.83
C GLU A 228 -1.19 -13.72 14.84
N GLU A 229 -1.70 -13.02 15.85
CA GLU A 229 -3.12 -12.70 15.97
C GLU A 229 -3.59 -11.76 14.85
N SER A 230 -2.83 -10.70 14.54
CA SER A 230 -3.12 -9.80 13.42
C SER A 230 -3.16 -10.56 12.09
N VAL A 231 -2.23 -11.47 11.89
CA VAL A 231 -2.15 -12.27 10.66
C VAL A 231 -3.29 -13.31 10.59
N LYS A 232 -3.64 -13.97 11.71
CA LYS A 232 -4.78 -14.92 11.78
C LYS A 232 -6.09 -14.24 11.41
N GLU A 233 -6.38 -13.08 12.01
CA GLU A 233 -7.60 -12.34 11.73
C GLU A 233 -7.67 -11.97 10.23
N TYR A 234 -6.58 -11.47 9.69
CA TYR A 234 -6.51 -11.06 8.28
C TYR A 234 -6.68 -12.23 7.31
N LEU A 235 -6.01 -13.37 7.54
CA LEU A 235 -6.16 -14.56 6.69
C LEU A 235 -7.58 -15.14 6.77
N THR A 236 -8.19 -15.15 7.95
CA THR A 236 -9.58 -15.61 8.13
C THR A 236 -10.54 -14.80 7.27
N SER A 237 -10.44 -13.48 7.33
CA SER A 237 -11.19 -12.57 6.48
C SER A 237 -10.91 -12.81 4.99
N ASN A 238 -9.65 -12.99 4.62
CA ASN A 238 -9.25 -13.12 3.22
C ASN A 238 -9.71 -14.45 2.59
N ILE A 239 -9.80 -15.54 3.35
CA ILE A 239 -10.37 -16.80 2.85
C ILE A 239 -11.80 -16.59 2.34
N THR A 240 -12.61 -15.82 3.05
CA THR A 240 -13.97 -15.46 2.61
C THR A 240 -13.93 -14.63 1.34
N LEU A 241 -13.06 -13.61 1.27
CA LEU A 241 -12.89 -12.81 0.06
C LEU A 241 -12.47 -13.67 -1.14
N LEU A 242 -11.51 -14.58 -0.97
CA LEU A 242 -11.01 -15.42 -2.05
C LEU A 242 -12.10 -16.39 -2.56
N LYS A 243 -12.92 -16.94 -1.68
CA LYS A 243 -14.10 -17.74 -2.07
C LYS A 243 -15.10 -16.89 -2.87
N TRP A 244 -15.38 -15.67 -2.42
CA TRP A 244 -16.20 -14.72 -3.16
C TRP A 244 -15.57 -14.38 -4.53
N MET A 245 -14.27 -14.22 -4.64
CA MET A 245 -13.61 -13.99 -5.93
C MET A 245 -13.78 -15.16 -6.89
N ILE A 246 -13.82 -16.40 -6.40
CA ILE A 246 -14.13 -17.57 -7.22
C ILE A 246 -15.56 -17.49 -7.77
N SER A 247 -16.56 -17.16 -6.93
CA SER A 247 -17.96 -17.03 -7.37
C SER A 247 -18.15 -15.91 -8.40
N GLU A 248 -17.36 -14.86 -8.31
CA GLU A 248 -17.38 -13.71 -9.22
C GLU A 248 -16.55 -13.90 -10.51
N GLY A 249 -15.81 -15.01 -10.63
CA GLY A 249 -15.06 -15.33 -11.85
C GLY A 249 -13.83 -14.45 -12.07
N TYR A 250 -13.07 -14.14 -11.02
CA TYR A 250 -11.87 -13.31 -11.09
C TYR A 250 -10.65 -14.01 -11.70
N GLY A 251 -10.74 -15.28 -12.05
CA GLY A 251 -9.64 -15.99 -12.71
C GLY A 251 -9.70 -17.49 -12.52
N ASP A 252 -8.56 -18.13 -12.56
CA ASP A 252 -8.45 -19.57 -12.37
C ASP A 252 -8.87 -19.96 -10.94
N ALA A 253 -10.04 -20.60 -10.84
CA ALA A 253 -10.61 -21.03 -9.55
C ALA A 253 -9.70 -22.02 -8.81
N ARG A 254 -8.92 -22.84 -9.53
CA ARG A 254 -7.97 -23.80 -8.92
C ARG A 254 -6.79 -23.07 -8.27
N THR A 255 -6.28 -22.02 -8.92
CA THR A 255 -5.23 -21.17 -8.37
C THR A 255 -5.68 -20.49 -7.09
N ILE A 256 -6.88 -19.89 -7.10
CA ILE A 256 -7.44 -19.25 -5.91
C ILE A 256 -7.70 -20.28 -4.80
N ALA A 257 -8.23 -21.47 -5.15
CA ALA A 257 -8.48 -22.55 -4.20
C ALA A 257 -7.19 -23.08 -3.55
N ARG A 258 -6.10 -23.24 -4.31
CA ARG A 258 -4.77 -23.59 -3.75
C ARG A 258 -4.28 -22.52 -2.77
N ARG A 259 -4.51 -21.23 -3.08
CA ARG A 259 -4.15 -20.14 -2.17
C ARG A 259 -4.97 -20.19 -0.88
N ILE A 260 -6.26 -20.46 -0.94
CA ILE A 260 -7.12 -20.67 0.24
C ILE A 260 -6.58 -21.81 1.10
N LYS A 261 -6.24 -22.96 0.51
CA LYS A 261 -5.64 -24.09 1.24
C LYS A 261 -4.31 -23.73 1.92
N GLY A 262 -3.48 -22.91 1.26
CA GLY A 262 -2.26 -22.37 1.87
C GLY A 262 -2.54 -21.54 3.12
N MET A 263 -3.56 -20.68 3.08
CA MET A 263 -3.99 -19.88 4.23
C MET A 263 -4.55 -20.78 5.35
N GLU A 264 -5.41 -21.74 5.03
CA GLU A 264 -5.98 -22.70 5.98
C GLU A 264 -4.87 -23.54 6.65
N SER A 265 -3.87 -23.97 5.86
CA SER A 265 -2.70 -24.71 6.38
C SER A 265 -1.88 -23.88 7.37
N TRP A 266 -1.65 -22.61 7.08
CA TRP A 266 -0.94 -21.71 7.99
C TRP A 266 -1.76 -21.46 9.27
N LEU A 267 -3.06 -21.26 9.16
CA LEU A 267 -3.98 -21.07 10.29
C LEU A 267 -4.04 -22.29 11.23
N ALA A 268 -3.84 -23.49 10.68
CA ALA A 268 -3.80 -24.71 11.48
C ALA A 268 -2.54 -24.82 12.37
N ASN A 269 -1.43 -24.18 11.96
CA ASN A 269 -0.19 -24.13 12.72
C ASN A 269 0.52 -22.78 12.53
N PRO A 270 0.03 -21.70 13.12
CA PRO A 270 0.54 -20.35 12.93
C PRO A 270 1.98 -20.24 13.43
N THR A 271 2.84 -19.73 12.58
CA THR A 271 4.24 -19.40 12.89
C THR A 271 4.69 -18.23 12.04
N LEU A 272 5.47 -17.33 12.60
CA LEU A 272 6.09 -16.22 11.89
C LEU A 272 7.60 -16.22 12.14
N LEU A 273 8.36 -15.96 11.08
CA LEU A 273 9.80 -15.79 11.19
C LEU A 273 10.14 -14.55 12.01
N ARG A 274 11.21 -14.68 12.79
CA ARG A 274 11.76 -13.59 13.62
C ARG A 274 13.23 -13.43 13.34
N ALA A 275 13.75 -12.21 13.49
CA ALA A 275 15.18 -11.97 13.47
C ALA A 275 15.87 -12.67 14.64
N ASP A 276 17.10 -13.14 14.44
CA ASP A 276 17.92 -13.65 15.54
C ASP A 276 18.42 -12.51 16.42
N ALA A 277 18.72 -12.80 17.67
CA ALA A 277 19.18 -11.79 18.63
C ALA A 277 20.53 -11.16 18.22
N ASP A 278 21.32 -11.90 17.46
CA ASP A 278 22.63 -11.52 16.92
C ASP A 278 22.60 -11.13 15.44
N ALA A 279 21.40 -10.83 14.90
CA ALA A 279 21.27 -10.40 13.50
C ALA A 279 22.04 -9.10 13.24
N GLU A 280 22.79 -9.07 12.15
CA GLU A 280 23.62 -7.92 11.74
C GLU A 280 22.85 -7.03 10.74
N TYR A 281 22.97 -5.72 10.93
CA TYR A 281 22.34 -4.71 10.08
C TYR A 281 23.37 -3.69 9.59
N ALA A 282 23.16 -3.17 8.38
CA ALA A 282 23.99 -2.09 7.83
C ALA A 282 23.81 -0.76 8.61
N ALA A 283 22.64 -0.57 9.20
CA ALA A 283 22.33 0.50 10.15
C ALA A 283 21.16 0.08 11.04
N ASP A 284 21.07 0.70 12.21
CA ASP A 284 20.02 0.49 13.20
C ASP A 284 19.48 1.86 13.64
N ILE A 285 18.22 2.13 13.35
CA ILE A 285 17.58 3.42 13.62
C ILE A 285 16.48 3.18 14.66
N THR A 286 16.53 3.89 15.78
CA THR A 286 15.48 3.82 16.81
C THR A 286 14.64 5.09 16.78
N ILE A 287 13.32 4.91 16.73
CA ILE A 287 12.33 6.00 16.74
C ILE A 287 11.50 5.89 18.01
N ASP A 288 11.62 6.89 18.89
CA ASP A 288 10.78 7.01 20.08
C ASP A 288 9.47 7.72 19.72
N MET A 289 8.40 6.95 19.63
CA MET A 289 7.05 7.46 19.36
C MET A 289 6.57 8.44 20.42
N SER A 290 7.05 8.28 21.67
CA SER A 290 6.70 9.18 22.77
C SER A 290 7.30 10.58 22.59
N ALA A 291 8.32 10.74 21.75
CA ALA A 291 8.93 12.02 21.41
C ALA A 291 8.22 12.75 20.26
N ILE A 292 7.35 12.08 19.51
CA ILE A 292 6.59 12.67 18.39
C ILE A 292 5.34 13.35 18.97
N LYS A 293 5.32 14.68 19.01
CA LYS A 293 4.25 15.48 19.64
C LYS A 293 3.36 16.22 18.64
N GLU A 294 3.72 16.21 17.38
CA GLU A 294 3.03 16.86 16.29
C GLU A 294 3.18 16.06 14.99
N PRO A 295 2.29 16.23 14.01
CA PRO A 295 2.40 15.56 12.72
C PRO A 295 3.75 15.80 12.02
N ILE A 296 4.20 14.75 11.33
CA ILE A 296 5.37 14.80 10.46
C ILE A 296 4.89 14.66 9.01
N LEU A 297 5.32 15.55 8.13
CA LEU A 297 4.93 15.56 6.73
C LEU A 297 6.14 15.70 5.83
N CYS A 298 6.01 15.31 4.55
CA CYS A 298 7.07 15.52 3.56
C CYS A 298 6.79 16.79 2.76
N CYS A 299 7.80 17.64 2.65
CA CYS A 299 7.70 18.93 1.96
C CYS A 299 7.69 18.79 0.43
N PRO A 300 7.21 19.81 -0.30
CA PRO A 300 7.26 19.81 -1.75
C PRO A 300 8.71 19.81 -2.25
N ASN A 301 9.06 19.05 -3.14
CA ASN A 301 8.59 18.03 -4.04
C ASN A 301 9.57 16.86 -3.89
N ASP A 302 9.80 16.45 -2.67
CA ASP A 302 10.70 15.34 -2.31
C ASP A 302 10.10 14.53 -1.16
N PRO A 303 9.84 13.21 -1.32
CA PRO A 303 9.31 12.39 -0.24
C PRO A 303 10.32 12.12 0.90
N ASP A 304 11.58 12.51 0.74
CA ASP A 304 12.59 12.46 1.80
C ASP A 304 12.65 13.74 2.65
N ASP A 305 12.12 14.89 2.16
CA ASP A 305 12.16 16.16 2.89
C ASP A 305 11.10 16.19 4.01
N ALA A 306 11.33 15.35 5.02
CA ALA A 306 10.43 15.22 6.17
C ALA A 306 10.69 16.32 7.20
N LYS A 307 9.61 17.01 7.63
CA LYS A 307 9.62 18.08 8.63
C LYS A 307 8.43 17.94 9.57
N THR A 308 8.50 18.63 10.69
CA THR A 308 7.35 18.73 11.61
C THR A 308 6.33 19.74 11.11
N LEU A 309 5.10 19.62 11.59
CA LEU A 309 4.03 20.54 11.23
C LEU A 309 4.38 22.00 11.59
N ALA A 310 5.06 22.20 12.70
CA ALA A 310 5.50 23.54 13.15
C ALA A 310 6.40 24.25 12.14
N ASP A 311 7.21 23.51 11.39
CA ASP A 311 8.14 24.07 10.39
C ASP A 311 7.41 24.69 9.18
N VAL A 312 6.17 24.28 8.91
CA VAL A 312 5.41 24.63 7.70
C VAL A 312 4.01 25.18 8.01
N ALA A 313 3.67 25.35 9.28
CA ALA A 313 2.37 25.86 9.70
C ALA A 313 2.09 27.24 9.09
N GLY A 314 0.85 27.41 8.58
CA GLY A 314 0.41 28.65 7.94
C GLY A 314 0.54 28.65 6.41
N ASP A 315 1.27 27.70 5.82
CA ASP A 315 1.37 27.60 4.36
C ASP A 315 -0.01 27.41 3.73
N LYS A 316 -0.34 28.26 2.75
CA LYS A 316 -1.63 28.23 2.06
C LYS A 316 -1.78 26.93 1.26
N ILE A 317 -2.95 26.31 1.37
CA ILE A 317 -3.33 25.13 0.63
C ILE A 317 -4.49 25.46 -0.31
N ASP A 318 -4.31 25.15 -1.59
CA ASP A 318 -5.29 25.37 -2.64
C ASP A 318 -6.12 24.11 -2.92
N GLU A 319 -5.48 22.93 -2.87
CA GLU A 319 -6.11 21.64 -3.18
C GLU A 319 -5.67 20.56 -2.19
N VAL A 320 -6.53 19.56 -2.01
CA VAL A 320 -6.26 18.39 -1.16
C VAL A 320 -6.66 17.12 -1.90
N PHE A 321 -5.82 16.10 -1.82
CA PHE A 321 -6.11 14.77 -2.35
C PHE A 321 -6.01 13.71 -1.26
N ILE A 322 -7.10 12.96 -1.04
CA ILE A 322 -7.15 11.79 -0.16
C ILE A 322 -7.37 10.55 -1.01
N GLY A 323 -6.38 9.69 -1.07
CA GLY A 323 -6.36 8.47 -1.85
C GLY A 323 -4.95 7.93 -2.00
N SER A 324 -4.76 6.88 -2.74
CA SER A 324 -3.53 6.16 -3.06
C SER A 324 -3.44 4.78 -2.41
N CYS A 325 -2.38 4.03 -2.76
CA CYS A 325 -2.11 2.70 -2.21
C CYS A 325 -1.88 2.71 -0.69
N MET A 326 -1.31 3.78 -0.14
CA MET A 326 -1.10 3.94 1.30
C MET A 326 -2.36 4.29 2.09
N THR A 327 -3.52 4.38 1.46
CA THR A 327 -4.79 4.63 2.15
C THR A 327 -5.61 3.36 2.26
N ASN A 328 -6.29 3.20 3.38
CA ASN A 328 -7.29 2.18 3.64
C ASN A 328 -8.60 2.84 4.09
N ILE A 329 -9.65 2.07 4.28
CA ILE A 329 -10.97 2.61 4.62
C ILE A 329 -10.97 3.52 5.86
N GLY A 330 -10.09 3.24 6.82
CA GLY A 330 -9.96 4.04 8.06
C GLY A 330 -9.61 5.50 7.79
N HIS A 331 -8.73 5.77 6.83
CA HIS A 331 -8.37 7.13 6.45
C HIS A 331 -9.55 7.92 5.88
N PHE A 332 -10.41 7.25 5.11
CA PHE A 332 -11.63 7.85 4.57
C PHE A 332 -12.66 8.10 5.65
N ARG A 333 -12.81 7.18 6.61
CA ARG A 333 -13.69 7.37 7.78
C ARG A 333 -13.22 8.53 8.65
N ALA A 334 -11.90 8.65 8.88
CA ALA A 334 -11.31 9.78 9.60
C ALA A 334 -11.62 11.11 8.89
N ALA A 335 -11.40 11.17 7.58
CA ALA A 335 -11.76 12.34 6.78
C ALA A 335 -13.25 12.64 6.86
N GLY A 336 -14.12 11.64 6.76
CA GLY A 336 -15.57 11.80 6.89
C GLY A 336 -15.99 12.33 8.26
N ALA A 337 -15.39 11.85 9.34
CA ALA A 337 -15.65 12.31 10.69
C ALA A 337 -15.28 13.80 10.87
N LEU A 338 -14.15 14.23 10.30
CA LEU A 338 -13.70 15.63 10.34
C LEU A 338 -14.55 16.55 9.45
N LEU A 339 -15.00 16.05 8.29
CA LEU A 339 -15.80 16.83 7.34
C LEU A 339 -17.28 16.94 7.72
N LYS A 340 -17.79 16.06 8.57
CA LYS A 340 -19.21 16.01 8.96
C LYS A 340 -19.71 17.30 9.58
N GLU A 341 -18.87 18.03 10.29
CA GLU A 341 -19.21 19.29 10.96
C GLU A 341 -18.99 20.52 10.07
N VAL A 342 -18.48 20.32 8.85
CA VAL A 342 -18.21 21.42 7.92
C VAL A 342 -19.52 21.88 7.29
N PRO A 343 -19.86 23.17 7.31
CA PRO A 343 -21.05 23.68 6.62
C PRO A 343 -21.01 23.35 5.13
N ALA A 344 -22.17 23.05 4.54
CA ALA A 344 -22.28 22.65 3.16
C ALA A 344 -21.61 23.65 2.21
N GLY A 345 -20.70 23.17 1.36
CA GLY A 345 -20.00 23.97 0.35
C GLY A 345 -19.04 25.02 0.90
N SER A 346 -18.63 24.92 2.17
CA SER A 346 -17.77 25.92 2.82
C SER A 346 -16.28 25.57 2.83
N LEU A 347 -15.86 24.47 2.17
CA LEU A 347 -14.43 24.15 2.05
C LEU A 347 -13.66 25.28 1.35
N SER A 348 -12.53 25.65 1.94
CA SER A 348 -11.64 26.66 1.40
C SER A 348 -10.81 26.15 0.22
N THR A 349 -10.74 24.82 0.06
CA THR A 349 -9.90 24.13 -0.91
C THR A 349 -10.75 23.27 -1.84
N ARG A 350 -10.16 22.87 -2.99
CA ARG A 350 -10.70 21.78 -3.78
C ARG A 350 -10.24 20.44 -3.18
N LEU A 351 -11.20 19.63 -2.75
CA LEU A 351 -10.94 18.33 -2.14
C LEU A 351 -11.29 17.17 -3.10
N TRP A 352 -10.34 16.28 -3.32
CA TRP A 352 -10.49 15.06 -4.11
C TRP A 352 -10.42 13.84 -3.21
N ILE A 353 -11.35 12.90 -3.38
CA ILE A 353 -11.40 11.63 -2.63
C ILE A 353 -11.48 10.47 -3.62
N ALA A 354 -10.50 9.56 -3.54
CA ALA A 354 -10.44 8.36 -4.37
C ALA A 354 -10.17 7.13 -3.50
N PRO A 355 -11.19 6.32 -3.15
CA PRO A 355 -11.01 5.10 -2.36
C PRO A 355 -10.08 4.09 -3.04
N PRO A 356 -9.38 3.22 -2.29
CA PRO A 356 -8.42 2.29 -2.87
C PRO A 356 -9.09 1.17 -3.67
N THR A 357 -10.27 0.69 -3.24
CA THR A 357 -11.00 -0.38 -3.93
C THR A 357 -12.49 -0.08 -4.04
N LYS A 358 -13.16 -0.80 -4.94
CA LYS A 358 -14.62 -0.74 -5.05
C LYS A 358 -15.32 -1.23 -3.77
N MET A 359 -14.68 -2.14 -3.02
CA MET A 359 -15.20 -2.66 -1.76
C MET A 359 -15.20 -1.57 -0.68
N ASP A 360 -14.10 -0.81 -0.57
CA ASP A 360 -14.03 0.34 0.32
C ASP A 360 -15.04 1.42 -0.08
N ALA A 361 -15.13 1.73 -1.38
CA ALA A 361 -16.11 2.70 -1.89
C ALA A 361 -17.55 2.29 -1.54
N ARG A 362 -17.90 1.01 -1.73
CA ARG A 362 -19.23 0.48 -1.39
C ARG A 362 -19.51 0.62 0.09
N GLN A 363 -18.59 0.19 0.95
CA GLN A 363 -18.75 0.29 2.40
C GLN A 363 -18.90 1.74 2.86
N LEU A 364 -18.10 2.67 2.31
CA LEU A 364 -18.23 4.09 2.61
C LEU A 364 -19.58 4.69 2.18
N MET A 365 -20.14 4.21 1.06
CA MET A 365 -21.50 4.58 0.63
C MET A 365 -22.55 4.06 1.62
N ASP A 366 -22.44 2.80 2.02
CA ASP A 366 -23.39 2.17 2.95
C ASP A 366 -23.33 2.81 4.35
N GLU A 367 -22.15 3.30 4.76
CA GLU A 367 -21.96 4.12 5.97
C GLU A 367 -22.44 5.59 5.82
N GLY A 368 -22.88 6.00 4.63
CA GLY A 368 -23.36 7.34 4.35
C GLY A 368 -22.27 8.41 4.18
N LEU A 369 -21.00 8.02 4.15
CA LEU A 369 -19.87 8.96 4.08
C LEU A 369 -19.75 9.69 2.74
N TYR A 370 -20.21 9.06 1.64
CA TYR A 370 -20.28 9.75 0.35
C TYR A 370 -21.21 10.97 0.39
N ASN A 371 -22.29 10.93 1.18
CA ASN A 371 -23.15 12.09 1.40
C ASN A 371 -22.40 13.19 2.19
N VAL A 372 -21.60 12.79 3.19
CA VAL A 372 -20.78 13.75 3.95
C VAL A 372 -19.77 14.45 3.03
N TYR A 373 -19.09 13.70 2.18
CA TYR A 373 -18.12 14.25 1.23
C TYR A 373 -18.79 15.21 0.25
N ALA A 374 -19.92 14.81 -0.32
CA ALA A 374 -20.67 15.62 -1.27
C ALA A 374 -21.19 16.92 -0.61
N GLN A 375 -21.70 16.86 0.62
CA GLN A 375 -22.15 18.05 1.38
C GLN A 375 -20.99 19.01 1.67
N ALA A 376 -19.82 18.48 2.03
CA ALA A 376 -18.62 19.29 2.21
C ALA A 376 -18.13 19.93 0.91
N GLY A 377 -18.53 19.43 -0.26
CA GLY A 377 -18.08 19.91 -1.56
C GLY A 377 -16.87 19.14 -2.12
N ALA A 378 -16.59 17.97 -1.57
CA ALA A 378 -15.53 17.10 -2.09
C ALA A 378 -15.95 16.41 -3.39
N ARG A 379 -15.01 16.20 -4.28
CA ARG A 379 -15.17 15.39 -5.49
C ARG A 379 -14.70 13.97 -5.23
N THR A 380 -15.63 13.03 -5.33
CA THR A 380 -15.32 11.59 -5.24
C THR A 380 -15.01 11.04 -6.63
N GLU A 381 -13.98 10.20 -6.70
CA GLU A 381 -13.49 9.63 -7.95
C GLU A 381 -13.53 8.10 -7.92
N MET A 382 -13.39 7.49 -9.10
CA MET A 382 -13.31 6.04 -9.26
C MET A 382 -12.15 5.47 -8.45
N PRO A 383 -12.31 4.32 -7.79
CA PRO A 383 -11.23 3.64 -7.09
C PRO A 383 -10.04 3.34 -8.01
N GLY A 384 -8.84 3.65 -7.55
CA GLY A 384 -7.61 3.39 -8.29
C GLY A 384 -6.48 4.38 -8.05
N CYS A 385 -5.40 4.22 -8.81
CA CYS A 385 -4.19 5.03 -8.74
C CYS A 385 -4.17 6.20 -9.74
N SER A 386 -5.17 6.32 -10.61
CA SER A 386 -5.12 7.26 -11.75
C SER A 386 -4.89 8.71 -11.32
N LEU A 387 -5.57 9.17 -10.26
CA LEU A 387 -5.40 10.52 -9.75
C LEU A 387 -4.02 10.73 -9.10
N CYS A 388 -3.55 9.78 -8.31
CA CYS A 388 -2.21 9.80 -7.69
C CYS A 388 -1.07 9.91 -8.72
N MET A 389 -1.29 9.43 -9.94
CA MET A 389 -0.36 9.53 -11.06
C MET A 389 -0.58 10.75 -11.96
N GLY A 390 -1.63 11.54 -11.71
CA GLY A 390 -2.03 12.64 -12.57
C GLY A 390 -2.58 12.19 -13.93
N ASN A 391 -3.07 10.96 -14.04
CA ASN A 391 -3.66 10.41 -15.27
C ASN A 391 -5.16 10.70 -15.38
N GLN A 392 -5.89 10.62 -14.27
CA GLN A 392 -7.33 10.84 -14.20
C GLN A 392 -7.67 12.32 -14.20
N ALA A 393 -7.02 13.06 -13.32
CA ALA A 393 -7.13 14.49 -13.19
C ALA A 393 -5.82 15.07 -12.70
N ARG A 394 -5.68 16.38 -12.81
CA ARG A 394 -4.52 17.10 -12.28
C ARG A 394 -4.98 18.26 -11.44
N ILE A 395 -4.23 18.54 -10.39
CA ILE A 395 -4.39 19.79 -9.64
C ILE A 395 -3.97 20.97 -10.51
N ALA A 396 -4.48 22.15 -10.17
CA ALA A 396 -4.21 23.35 -10.95
C ALA A 396 -2.69 23.63 -11.05
N PRO A 397 -2.20 24.16 -12.19
CA PRO A 397 -0.80 24.53 -12.32
C PRO A 397 -0.37 25.50 -11.22
N LYS A 398 0.81 25.24 -10.64
CA LYS A 398 1.42 26.08 -9.58
C LYS A 398 0.62 26.15 -8.28
N SER A 399 -0.41 25.32 -8.09
CA SER A 399 -1.15 25.24 -6.82
C SER A 399 -0.30 24.54 -5.75
N THR A 400 -0.62 24.80 -4.50
CA THR A 400 -0.07 24.10 -3.35
C THR A 400 -1.10 23.10 -2.84
N ALA A 401 -0.72 21.84 -2.69
CA ALA A 401 -1.61 20.78 -2.28
C ALA A 401 -1.07 19.96 -1.11
N VAL A 402 -1.98 19.37 -0.33
CA VAL A 402 -1.70 18.29 0.61
C VAL A 402 -2.25 17.00 0.02
N SER A 403 -1.46 15.95 0.02
CA SER A 403 -1.80 14.67 -0.56
C SER A 403 -1.48 13.52 0.37
N THR A 404 -2.36 12.52 0.41
CA THR A 404 -2.08 11.24 1.07
C THR A 404 -1.40 10.24 0.14
N SER A 405 -1.01 10.65 -1.07
CA SER A 405 -0.26 9.80 -1.99
C SER A 405 1.14 9.46 -1.46
N THR A 406 1.79 8.53 -2.13
CA THR A 406 3.14 8.08 -1.76
C THR A 406 4.23 9.02 -2.24
N ARG A 407 3.99 9.74 -3.36
CA ARG A 407 4.99 10.52 -4.09
C ARG A 407 4.54 11.93 -4.37
N ASN A 408 5.47 12.86 -4.24
CA ASN A 408 5.26 14.27 -4.55
C ASN A 408 6.35 14.85 -5.49
N PHE A 409 6.93 14.01 -6.35
CA PHE A 409 7.94 14.48 -7.31
C PHE A 409 7.42 15.63 -8.17
N PRO A 410 8.30 16.52 -8.66
CA PRO A 410 7.90 17.66 -9.47
C PRO A 410 6.98 17.29 -10.63
N ASN A 411 5.93 18.07 -10.84
CA ASN A 411 4.93 17.92 -11.91
C ASN A 411 4.08 16.64 -11.87
N ARG A 412 4.14 15.82 -10.80
CA ARG A 412 3.40 14.56 -10.74
C ARG A 412 1.89 14.78 -10.66
N LEU A 413 1.40 15.58 -9.72
CA LEU A 413 -0.02 15.85 -9.56
C LEU A 413 -0.49 17.05 -10.40
N GLY A 414 0.39 17.98 -10.71
CA GLY A 414 0.09 19.18 -11.52
C GLY A 414 1.37 19.90 -11.94
N GLN A 415 1.30 20.65 -13.03
CA GLN A 415 2.44 21.36 -13.56
C GLN A 415 2.91 22.49 -12.62
N GLY A 416 4.16 22.42 -12.18
CA GLY A 416 4.74 23.40 -11.23
C GLY A 416 4.05 23.43 -9.88
N ALA A 417 3.27 22.40 -9.54
CA ALA A 417 2.57 22.33 -8.25
C ALA A 417 3.53 21.97 -7.12
N ASN A 418 3.24 22.50 -5.93
CA ASN A 418 3.92 22.17 -4.68
C ASN A 418 3.05 21.18 -3.90
N VAL A 419 3.54 19.98 -3.64
CA VAL A 419 2.74 18.92 -3.01
C VAL A 419 3.40 18.45 -1.72
N TYR A 420 2.69 18.66 -0.61
CA TYR A 420 2.99 18.06 0.69
C TYR A 420 2.44 16.64 0.75
N LEU A 421 3.17 15.71 1.38
CA LEU A 421 2.64 14.39 1.74
C LEU A 421 2.32 14.37 3.22
N ALA A 422 1.10 14.00 3.57
CA ALA A 422 0.63 14.00 4.95
C ALA A 422 -0.40 12.90 5.23
N SER A 423 -0.80 12.76 6.51
CA SER A 423 -1.92 11.91 6.90
C SER A 423 -3.25 12.40 6.33
N ALA A 424 -4.24 11.53 6.26
CA ALA A 424 -5.59 11.90 5.84
C ALA A 424 -6.24 12.87 6.84
N GLU A 425 -5.91 12.75 8.10
CA GLU A 425 -6.35 13.61 9.18
C GLU A 425 -5.82 15.04 8.98
N LEU A 426 -4.51 15.20 8.80
CA LEU A 426 -3.90 16.50 8.53
C LEU A 426 -4.39 17.09 7.21
N ALA A 427 -4.50 16.26 6.16
CA ALA A 427 -5.02 16.67 4.86
C ALA A 427 -6.46 17.20 4.98
N SER A 428 -7.31 16.53 5.76
CA SER A 428 -8.71 16.94 6.00
C SER A 428 -8.79 18.28 6.75
N VAL A 429 -7.97 18.45 7.78
CA VAL A 429 -7.89 19.72 8.53
C VAL A 429 -7.39 20.85 7.61
N ALA A 430 -6.38 20.59 6.80
CA ALA A 430 -5.88 21.56 5.83
C ALA A 430 -6.95 21.93 4.77
N ALA A 431 -7.78 20.95 4.36
CA ALA A 431 -8.90 21.21 3.44
C ALA A 431 -9.92 22.18 4.05
N VAL A 432 -10.22 22.02 5.32
CA VAL A 432 -11.18 22.88 6.05
C VAL A 432 -10.62 24.30 6.23
N LEU A 433 -9.35 24.41 6.62
CA LEU A 433 -8.73 25.68 6.97
C LEU A 433 -8.16 26.47 5.77
N GLY A 434 -7.91 25.81 4.64
CA GLY A 434 -7.21 26.40 3.48
C GLY A 434 -5.74 26.70 3.72
N LYS A 435 -5.17 26.11 4.76
CA LYS A 435 -3.75 26.24 5.15
C LYS A 435 -3.29 25.02 5.94
N LEU A 436 -2.01 24.82 6.06
CA LEU A 436 -1.46 23.91 7.07
C LEU A 436 -1.71 24.50 8.47
N PRO A 437 -2.36 23.74 9.37
CA PRO A 437 -2.70 24.25 10.71
C PRO A 437 -1.46 24.43 11.60
N THR A 438 -1.58 25.20 12.68
CA THR A 438 -0.69 25.00 13.83
C THR A 438 -1.00 23.67 14.51
N ASN A 439 -0.08 23.18 15.36
CA ASN A 439 -0.37 21.95 16.10
C ASN A 439 -1.59 22.09 17.02
N GLU A 440 -1.81 23.25 17.62
CA GLU A 440 -2.97 23.53 18.45
C GLU A 440 -4.28 23.49 17.63
N GLU A 441 -4.30 24.13 16.47
CA GLU A 441 -5.44 24.07 15.54
C GLU A 441 -5.69 22.61 15.11
N TYR A 442 -4.63 21.86 14.75
CA TYR A 442 -4.75 20.47 14.36
C TYR A 442 -5.37 19.59 15.46
N GLN A 443 -4.88 19.72 16.70
CA GLN A 443 -5.38 18.94 17.83
C GLN A 443 -6.85 19.21 18.17
N GLN A 444 -7.36 20.43 17.90
CA GLN A 444 -8.77 20.73 18.08
C GLN A 444 -9.67 19.87 17.19
N TYR A 445 -9.19 19.50 16.00
CA TYR A 445 -9.90 18.61 15.08
C TYR A 445 -9.56 17.12 15.36
N ALA A 446 -8.28 16.79 15.32
CA ALA A 446 -7.80 15.40 15.41
C ALA A 446 -8.08 14.77 16.78
N GLY A 447 -8.07 15.54 17.86
CA GLY A 447 -8.37 15.08 19.20
C GLY A 447 -9.77 14.43 19.33
N LYS A 448 -10.72 14.83 18.48
CA LYS A 448 -12.06 14.22 18.42
C LYS A 448 -12.03 12.76 17.93
N LEU A 449 -11.05 12.41 17.11
CA LEU A 449 -10.92 11.06 16.54
C LEU A 449 -10.41 10.04 17.54
N ASN A 450 -9.69 10.46 18.60
CA ASN A 450 -9.08 9.55 19.56
C ASN A 450 -10.12 8.64 20.24
N SER A 451 -11.29 9.18 20.60
CA SER A 451 -12.38 8.42 21.20
C SER A 451 -13.11 7.48 20.22
N MET A 452 -12.92 7.66 18.94
CA MET A 452 -13.57 6.90 17.85
C MET A 452 -12.60 6.00 17.11
N SER A 453 -11.33 5.93 17.51
CA SER A 453 -10.26 5.27 16.76
C SER A 453 -10.55 3.80 16.45
N ALA A 454 -11.11 3.06 17.38
CA ALA A 454 -11.45 1.65 17.21
C ALA A 454 -12.49 1.41 16.09
N ASP A 455 -13.43 2.33 15.90
CA ASP A 455 -14.44 2.23 14.84
C ASP A 455 -13.93 2.78 13.51
N ILE A 456 -13.17 3.87 13.55
CA ILE A 456 -12.64 4.55 12.36
C ILE A 456 -11.64 3.65 11.63
N TYR A 457 -10.63 3.13 12.34
CA TYR A 457 -9.52 2.39 11.72
C TYR A 457 -9.76 0.90 11.54
N LYS A 458 -10.99 0.44 11.76
CA LYS A 458 -11.41 -0.92 11.49
C LYS A 458 -11.40 -1.19 9.98
N TYR A 459 -10.64 -2.20 9.55
CA TYR A 459 -10.62 -2.61 8.14
C TYR A 459 -11.80 -3.50 7.76
N LEU A 460 -11.95 -3.82 6.46
CA LEU A 460 -13.01 -4.70 5.97
C LEU A 460 -12.72 -6.15 6.37
N ASN A 461 -13.52 -6.69 7.27
CA ASN A 461 -13.53 -8.10 7.67
C ASN A 461 -14.62 -8.86 6.89
N PHE A 462 -14.24 -9.47 5.77
CA PHE A 462 -15.17 -10.11 4.84
C PHE A 462 -15.93 -11.30 5.45
N ASP A 463 -15.34 -12.01 6.41
CA ASP A 463 -15.97 -13.09 7.16
C ASP A 463 -17.11 -12.61 8.08
N ARG A 464 -17.23 -11.31 8.30
CA ARG A 464 -18.29 -10.65 9.09
C ARG A 464 -19.30 -9.89 8.23
N MET A 465 -19.17 -9.96 6.90
CA MET A 465 -20.02 -9.24 5.94
C MET A 465 -20.89 -10.24 5.18
N SER A 466 -22.24 -10.16 5.37
CA SER A 466 -23.20 -11.12 4.79
C SER A 466 -23.08 -11.26 3.28
N GLU A 467 -22.89 -10.16 2.56
CA GLU A 467 -22.70 -10.13 1.10
C GLU A 467 -21.58 -11.08 0.64
N TYR A 468 -20.47 -11.14 1.38
CA TYR A 468 -19.33 -12.01 1.03
C TYR A 468 -19.49 -13.43 1.58
N THR A 469 -20.00 -13.58 2.79
CA THR A 469 -20.14 -14.91 3.42
C THR A 469 -21.20 -15.76 2.73
N GLU A 470 -22.30 -15.17 2.24
CA GLU A 470 -23.34 -15.89 1.50
C GLU A 470 -22.81 -16.50 0.20
N GLU A 471 -22.03 -15.77 -0.57
CA GLU A 471 -21.40 -16.28 -1.79
C GLU A 471 -20.26 -17.25 -1.49
N ALA A 472 -19.41 -16.93 -0.50
CA ALA A 472 -18.31 -17.79 -0.08
C ALA A 472 -18.77 -19.18 0.36
N ASN A 473 -19.93 -19.28 1.03
CA ASN A 473 -20.48 -20.54 1.51
C ASN A 473 -20.96 -21.49 0.37
N LYS A 474 -21.14 -20.98 -0.84
CA LYS A 474 -21.48 -21.78 -2.03
C LYS A 474 -20.27 -22.47 -2.64
N ILE A 475 -19.06 -22.05 -2.28
CA ILE A 475 -17.80 -22.53 -2.88
C ILE A 475 -17.24 -23.71 -2.10
N ASN A 476 -17.11 -24.84 -2.76
CA ASN A 476 -16.45 -26.04 -2.24
C ASN A 476 -15.01 -26.11 -2.73
N VAL A 477 -14.08 -25.61 -1.92
CA VAL A 477 -12.65 -25.56 -2.24
C VAL A 477 -12.08 -26.96 -2.51
N ALA A 478 -12.55 -28.00 -1.81
CA ALA A 478 -12.04 -29.36 -1.97
C ALA A 478 -12.34 -29.97 -3.36
N GLN A 479 -13.36 -29.48 -4.04
CA GLN A 479 -13.67 -29.93 -5.41
C GLN A 479 -12.81 -29.24 -6.48
N LEU A 480 -12.10 -28.15 -6.13
CA LEU A 480 -11.32 -27.34 -7.05
C LEU A 480 -9.81 -27.65 -6.98
N THR A 481 -9.38 -28.44 -6.02
CA THR A 481 -7.96 -28.77 -5.75
C THR A 481 -7.74 -30.33 -5.77
#